data_6aa5105f3e0bd897a0cef631c5e06250
#
_entry.id   6aa5105f3e0bd897a0cef631c5e06250
#
_cell.length_a   1.000
_cell.length_b   1.000
_cell.length_c   1.000
_cell.angle_alpha   90.00
_cell.angle_beta   90.00
_cell.angle_gamma   90.00
#
_symmetry.space_group_name_H-M   'P 1'
#
loop_
_entity.id
_entity.type
_entity.pdbx_description
1 polymer ?
#
loop_
_entity_poly.entity_id
_entity_poly.type
_entity_poly.pdbx_seq_one_letter_code
_entity_poly.pdbx_strand_id
1 'polypeptide(L)'
;MLLAKGYTVRGAVHTDPADDGLKYKHLTEFEGAKERLELMKADILDHQDLVTVIQGCHGVFHTACLLSNDPERVMEPAVNGTRNVMEVCAEMGVKRVVVTSSIGAVYMDPRRDPLAIVDDDCWSDLDYCMQTKNWYCYAKTLAEKLAREIAEKRNLEMVVLNPSLVLGPLLQPAMNASTAHIMKYLTGSAKTYANLTQAYVDVRDVADAHILAYETPSANGHRYLCGECSLHRGELVDMLAKLCPRCPLPTKCSDEINPRKQP
;
A
#
# COMPACT_ATOMS: atom_id res chain seq x y z
N MET A 1 13.63 8.66 1.82
CA MET A 1 14.34 8.35 0.55
C MET A 1 14.30 9.52 -0.43
N LEU A 2 13.16 10.12 -0.78
CA LEU A 2 13.09 11.31 -1.66
C LEU A 2 13.97 12.46 -1.14
N LEU A 3 13.90 12.78 0.15
CA LEU A 3 14.77 13.80 0.77
C LEU A 3 16.26 13.50 0.60
N ALA A 4 16.66 12.24 0.78
CA ALA A 4 18.04 11.81 0.59
C ALA A 4 18.53 11.93 -0.85
N LYS A 5 17.60 11.86 -1.83
CA LYS A 5 17.88 12.12 -3.25
C LYS A 5 17.81 13.61 -3.64
N GLY A 6 17.57 14.50 -2.67
CA GLY A 6 17.55 15.95 -2.89
C GLY A 6 16.21 16.52 -3.36
N TYR A 7 15.14 15.73 -3.40
CA TYR A 7 13.81 16.24 -3.73
C TYR A 7 13.26 17.15 -2.64
N THR A 8 12.53 18.19 -3.05
CA THR A 8 11.61 18.92 -2.18
C THR A 8 10.30 18.14 -2.13
N VAL A 9 9.84 17.83 -0.93
CA VAL A 9 8.69 16.95 -0.69
C VAL A 9 7.60 17.71 0.04
N ARG A 10 6.39 17.64 -0.47
CA ARG A 10 5.20 18.10 0.22
C ARG A 10 4.41 16.87 0.70
N GLY A 11 4.27 16.72 2.00
CA GLY A 11 3.59 15.59 2.62
C GLY A 11 2.17 15.98 3.04
N ALA A 12 1.17 15.39 2.39
CA ALA A 12 -0.22 15.51 2.81
C ALA A 12 -0.49 14.63 4.03
N VAL A 13 -1.01 15.21 5.10
CA VAL A 13 -1.32 14.53 6.36
C VAL A 13 -2.74 14.85 6.83
N HIS A 14 -3.38 13.89 7.51
CA HIS A 14 -4.79 14.00 7.87
C HIS A 14 -5.07 14.98 9.02
N THR A 15 -4.16 15.11 9.98
CA THR A 15 -4.28 16.07 11.10
C THR A 15 -3.30 17.22 10.91
N ASP A 16 -3.65 18.41 11.42
CA ASP A 16 -2.79 19.57 11.29
C ASP A 16 -1.45 19.33 12.01
N PRO A 17 -0.31 19.50 11.32
CA PRO A 17 1.00 19.34 11.95
C PRO A 17 1.26 20.33 13.09
N ALA A 18 0.57 21.48 13.10
CA ALA A 18 0.68 22.44 14.18
C ALA A 18 0.00 21.96 15.47
N ASP A 19 -1.09 21.18 15.34
CA ASP A 19 -1.84 20.66 16.48
C ASP A 19 -1.26 19.34 17.02
N ASP A 20 -0.60 18.54 16.17
CA ASP A 20 -0.13 17.18 16.50
C ASP A 20 1.31 16.93 16.03
N GLY A 21 2.20 17.87 16.34
CA GLY A 21 3.61 17.81 15.92
C GLY A 21 4.35 16.56 16.40
N LEU A 22 3.96 15.98 17.53
CA LEU A 22 4.57 14.75 18.05
C LEU A 22 4.27 13.55 17.14
N LYS A 23 3.10 13.50 16.52
CA LYS A 23 2.70 12.44 15.59
C LYS A 23 3.60 12.39 14.36
N TYR A 24 4.04 13.55 13.88
CA TYR A 24 4.84 13.69 12.65
C TYR A 24 6.32 13.93 12.92
N LYS A 25 6.75 13.95 14.19
CA LYS A 25 8.12 14.19 14.59
C LYS A 25 9.12 13.28 13.84
N HIS A 26 8.79 12.01 13.69
CA HIS A 26 9.61 11.05 12.95
C HIS A 26 9.82 11.43 11.47
N LEU A 27 8.96 12.26 10.86
CA LEU A 27 9.14 12.77 9.50
C LEU A 27 10.00 14.02 9.46
N THR A 28 9.83 14.92 10.45
CA THR A 28 10.54 16.20 10.51
C THR A 28 11.99 16.05 11.01
N GLU A 29 12.33 14.90 11.60
CA GLU A 29 13.71 14.59 12.06
C GLU A 29 14.58 13.93 10.97
N PHE A 30 14.05 13.63 9.76
CA PHE A 30 14.89 13.14 8.68
C PHE A 30 15.91 14.19 8.22
N GLU A 31 17.09 13.71 7.81
CA GLU A 31 18.09 14.56 7.19
C GLU A 31 17.51 15.30 5.96
N GLY A 32 17.66 16.60 5.92
CA GLY A 32 17.12 17.47 4.88
C GLY A 32 15.62 17.77 5.01
N ALA A 33 14.94 17.27 6.03
CA ALA A 33 13.51 17.56 6.21
C ALA A 33 13.26 19.02 6.53
N LYS A 34 14.13 19.63 7.32
CA LYS A 34 14.01 21.04 7.72
C LYS A 34 13.99 22.00 6.53
N GLU A 35 14.74 21.68 5.48
CA GLU A 35 14.88 22.52 4.28
C GLU A 35 13.96 22.12 3.14
N ARG A 36 13.58 20.82 3.07
CA ARG A 36 12.95 20.24 1.87
C ARG A 36 11.67 19.44 2.14
N LEU A 37 11.17 19.37 3.40
CA LEU A 37 9.89 18.75 3.71
C LEU A 37 8.91 19.80 4.23
N GLU A 38 7.79 19.92 3.56
CA GLU A 38 6.64 20.68 4.01
C GLU A 38 5.49 19.70 4.31
N LEU A 39 4.98 19.70 5.53
CA LEU A 39 3.80 18.92 5.90
C LEU A 39 2.55 19.82 5.87
N MET A 40 1.53 19.39 5.16
CA MET A 40 0.28 20.13 5.01
C MET A 40 -0.90 19.22 5.37
N LYS A 41 -1.85 19.75 6.13
CA LYS A 41 -3.12 19.06 6.34
C LYS A 41 -3.86 18.98 5.01
N ALA A 42 -4.35 17.78 4.67
CA ALA A 42 -5.24 17.59 3.53
C ALA A 42 -6.11 16.33 3.72
N ASP A 43 -7.38 16.47 3.39
CA ASP A 43 -8.32 15.36 3.25
C ASP A 43 -8.42 14.99 1.76
N ILE A 44 -8.19 13.72 1.44
CA ILE A 44 -8.32 13.24 0.05
C ILE A 44 -9.75 13.33 -0.50
N LEU A 45 -10.74 13.52 0.36
CA LEU A 45 -12.13 13.74 -0.04
C LEU A 45 -12.44 15.22 -0.27
N ASP A 46 -11.58 16.14 0.13
CA ASP A 46 -11.71 17.57 -0.09
C ASP A 46 -10.89 18.02 -1.30
N HIS A 47 -11.58 18.50 -2.35
CA HIS A 47 -10.95 18.95 -3.59
C HIS A 47 -10.03 20.16 -3.35
N GLN A 48 -10.43 21.13 -2.51
CA GLN A 48 -9.66 22.34 -2.28
C GLN A 48 -8.38 22.07 -1.48
N ASP A 49 -8.44 21.16 -0.52
CA ASP A 49 -7.26 20.66 0.20
C ASP A 49 -6.25 20.04 -0.79
N LEU A 50 -6.75 19.19 -1.71
CA LEU A 50 -5.92 18.57 -2.72
C LEU A 50 -5.31 19.59 -3.70
N VAL A 51 -6.07 20.57 -4.17
CA VAL A 51 -5.53 21.65 -5.00
C VAL A 51 -4.39 22.36 -4.28
N THR A 52 -4.59 22.68 -3.00
CA THR A 52 -3.58 23.39 -2.20
C THR A 52 -2.28 22.59 -2.06
N VAL A 53 -2.37 21.29 -1.81
CA VAL A 53 -1.18 20.46 -1.58
C VAL A 53 -0.50 20.03 -2.88
N ILE A 54 -1.25 19.88 -3.99
CA ILE A 54 -0.73 19.40 -5.28
C ILE A 54 -0.21 20.53 -6.16
N GLN A 55 -0.72 21.73 -6.02
CA GLN A 55 -0.34 22.88 -6.86
C GLN A 55 1.18 23.07 -6.89
N GLY A 56 1.76 23.10 -8.11
CA GLY A 56 3.19 23.28 -8.34
C GLY A 56 4.03 22.00 -8.13
N CYS A 57 3.43 20.86 -7.82
CA CYS A 57 4.12 19.58 -7.77
C CYS A 57 4.36 19.03 -9.19
N HIS A 58 5.57 18.53 -9.44
CA HIS A 58 5.89 17.85 -10.71
C HIS A 58 5.42 16.40 -10.75
N GLY A 59 5.35 15.75 -9.58
CA GLY A 59 4.91 14.37 -9.44
C GLY A 59 4.16 14.17 -8.13
N VAL A 60 3.29 13.16 -8.10
CA VAL A 60 2.51 12.81 -6.93
C VAL A 60 2.64 11.31 -6.65
N PHE A 61 2.92 10.97 -5.40
CA PHE A 61 2.84 9.60 -4.89
C PHE A 61 1.53 9.44 -4.12
N HIS A 62 0.54 8.80 -4.74
CA HIS A 62 -0.73 8.54 -4.09
C HIS A 62 -0.63 7.25 -3.26
N THR A 63 -0.24 7.39 -2.00
CA THR A 63 -0.06 6.28 -1.06
C THR A 63 -1.20 6.17 -0.05
N ALA A 64 -2.10 7.14 -0.03
CA ALA A 64 -3.20 7.19 0.92
C ALA A 64 -4.13 5.99 0.76
N CYS A 65 -4.34 5.24 1.83
CA CYS A 65 -5.30 4.14 1.89
C CYS A 65 -5.68 3.85 3.33
N LEU A 66 -6.97 3.69 3.58
CA LEU A 66 -7.47 3.20 4.85
C LEU A 66 -7.57 1.67 4.80
N LEU A 67 -6.88 1.00 5.74
CA LEU A 67 -7.02 -0.45 5.95
C LEU A 67 -8.23 -0.71 6.86
N SER A 68 -9.32 -1.18 6.29
CA SER A 68 -10.51 -1.56 7.04
C SER A 68 -11.22 -2.73 6.34
N ASN A 69 -11.89 -3.58 7.11
CA ASN A 69 -12.81 -4.59 6.59
C ASN A 69 -14.27 -4.09 6.62
N ASP A 70 -14.49 -2.87 7.08
CA ASP A 70 -15.78 -2.20 7.05
C ASP A 70 -15.96 -1.52 5.70
N PRO A 71 -16.94 -1.95 4.88
CA PRO A 71 -17.16 -1.38 3.54
C PRO A 71 -17.49 0.12 3.58
N GLU A 72 -18.24 0.58 4.58
CA GLU A 72 -18.61 2.00 4.71
C GLU A 72 -17.39 2.89 4.93
N ARG A 73 -16.38 2.36 5.61
CA ARG A 73 -15.16 3.11 5.93
C ARG A 73 -14.07 3.02 4.86
N VAL A 74 -14.02 1.94 4.08
CA VAL A 74 -12.93 1.72 3.12
C VAL A 74 -13.29 2.18 1.71
N MET A 75 -14.57 2.06 1.31
CA MET A 75 -14.97 2.29 -0.08
C MET A 75 -14.84 3.75 -0.50
N GLU A 76 -15.41 4.66 0.27
CA GLU A 76 -15.43 6.07 -0.07
C GLU A 76 -14.01 6.67 -0.14
N PRO A 77 -13.14 6.55 0.87
CA PRO A 77 -11.78 7.06 0.76
C PRO A 77 -10.96 6.39 -0.34
N ALA A 78 -11.11 5.08 -0.56
CA ALA A 78 -10.34 4.39 -1.57
C ALA A 78 -10.75 4.79 -3.00
N VAL A 79 -12.03 4.87 -3.28
CA VAL A 79 -12.53 5.12 -4.65
C VAL A 79 -12.64 6.62 -4.92
N ASN A 80 -13.39 7.36 -4.09
CA ASN A 80 -13.60 8.80 -4.29
C ASN A 80 -12.33 9.60 -3.99
N GLY A 81 -11.55 9.21 -2.95
CA GLY A 81 -10.26 9.83 -2.68
C GLY A 81 -9.28 9.66 -3.84
N THR A 82 -9.19 8.44 -4.42
CA THR A 82 -8.37 8.21 -5.61
C THR A 82 -8.86 9.04 -6.80
N ARG A 83 -10.19 9.11 -7.03
CA ARG A 83 -10.77 9.96 -8.08
C ARG A 83 -10.31 11.40 -7.92
N ASN A 84 -10.50 11.97 -6.73
CA ASN A 84 -10.18 13.37 -6.46
C ASN A 84 -8.68 13.65 -6.68
N VAL A 85 -7.81 12.77 -6.16
CA VAL A 85 -6.36 12.92 -6.36
C VAL A 85 -6.00 12.92 -7.85
N MET A 86 -6.53 11.96 -8.63
CA MET A 86 -6.22 11.85 -10.06
C MET A 86 -6.74 13.04 -10.87
N GLU A 87 -7.98 13.50 -10.59
CA GLU A 87 -8.55 14.65 -11.28
C GLU A 87 -7.77 15.93 -10.94
N VAL A 88 -7.46 16.19 -9.66
CA VAL A 88 -6.68 17.37 -9.27
C VAL A 88 -5.25 17.31 -9.84
N CYS A 89 -4.62 16.12 -9.89
CA CYS A 89 -3.32 16.00 -10.55
C CYS A 89 -3.39 16.42 -12.03
N ALA A 90 -4.44 16.01 -12.74
CA ALA A 90 -4.63 16.40 -14.13
C ALA A 90 -4.92 17.91 -14.28
N GLU A 91 -5.75 18.48 -13.41
CA GLU A 91 -6.07 19.91 -13.38
C GLU A 91 -4.84 20.79 -13.11
N MET A 92 -3.97 20.34 -12.20
CA MET A 92 -2.76 21.08 -11.81
C MET A 92 -1.57 20.83 -12.75
N GLY A 93 -1.73 20.00 -13.79
CA GLY A 93 -0.67 19.72 -14.76
C GLY A 93 0.48 18.90 -14.17
N VAL A 94 0.20 18.01 -13.22
CA VAL A 94 1.18 17.06 -12.68
C VAL A 94 1.69 16.18 -13.83
N LYS A 95 3.01 16.02 -13.93
CA LYS A 95 3.60 15.23 -15.01
C LYS A 95 3.34 13.74 -14.83
N ARG A 96 3.50 13.21 -13.61
CA ARG A 96 3.36 11.78 -13.32
C ARG A 96 2.79 11.51 -11.95
N VAL A 97 1.87 10.55 -11.88
CA VAL A 97 1.35 10.01 -10.62
C VAL A 97 1.83 8.58 -10.44
N VAL A 98 2.39 8.26 -9.29
CA VAL A 98 2.69 6.89 -8.87
C VAL A 98 1.65 6.46 -7.84
N VAL A 99 0.84 5.47 -8.20
CA VAL A 99 -0.27 4.99 -7.36
C VAL A 99 0.16 3.74 -6.61
N THR A 100 0.05 3.76 -5.29
CA THR A 100 0.22 2.57 -4.45
C THR A 100 -1.10 1.80 -4.39
N SER A 101 -1.23 0.79 -5.21
CA SER A 101 -2.31 -0.19 -5.15
C SER A 101 -1.98 -1.30 -4.14
N SER A 102 -2.22 -2.54 -4.46
CA SER A 102 -1.93 -3.69 -3.60
C SER A 102 -1.96 -4.97 -4.42
N ILE A 103 -1.23 -5.99 -3.98
CA ILE A 103 -1.44 -7.36 -4.45
C ILE A 103 -2.91 -7.78 -4.31
N GLY A 104 -3.66 -7.16 -3.38
CA GLY A 104 -5.11 -7.35 -3.22
C GLY A 104 -5.94 -6.99 -4.45
N ALA A 105 -5.42 -6.17 -5.38
CA ALA A 105 -6.06 -5.88 -6.66
C ALA A 105 -5.75 -6.94 -7.75
N VAL A 106 -4.96 -7.96 -7.43
CA VAL A 106 -4.36 -8.88 -8.40
C VAL A 106 -4.81 -10.33 -8.20
N TYR A 107 -4.79 -10.86 -6.96
CA TYR A 107 -4.80 -12.31 -6.72
C TYR A 107 -6.18 -12.95 -6.50
N MET A 108 -7.21 -12.19 -6.15
CA MET A 108 -8.53 -12.70 -5.77
C MET A 108 -9.37 -13.12 -7.00
N ASP A 109 -9.00 -14.19 -7.68
CA ASP A 109 -9.79 -14.79 -8.77
C ASP A 109 -9.95 -16.31 -8.54
N PRO A 110 -11.17 -16.80 -8.24
CA PRO A 110 -11.43 -18.22 -7.97
C PRO A 110 -11.33 -19.11 -9.20
N ARG A 111 -11.31 -18.52 -10.40
CA ARG A 111 -11.20 -19.26 -11.67
C ARG A 111 -9.77 -19.49 -12.11
N ARG A 112 -8.82 -18.81 -11.45
CA ARG A 112 -7.40 -18.96 -11.76
C ARG A 112 -6.92 -20.34 -11.33
N ASP A 113 -6.14 -20.99 -12.19
CA ASP A 113 -5.43 -22.21 -11.82
C ASP A 113 -4.53 -21.95 -10.60
N PRO A 114 -4.64 -22.72 -9.52
CA PRO A 114 -3.80 -22.57 -8.33
C PRO A 114 -2.28 -22.65 -8.59
N LEU A 115 -1.88 -23.24 -9.71
CA LEU A 115 -0.48 -23.35 -10.14
C LEU A 115 -0.06 -22.24 -11.12
N ALA A 116 -0.99 -21.40 -11.58
CA ALA A 116 -0.66 -20.31 -12.48
C ALA A 116 0.16 -19.22 -11.76
N ILE A 117 1.11 -18.68 -12.50
CA ILE A 117 1.87 -17.52 -12.03
C ILE A 117 0.94 -16.30 -12.00
N VAL A 118 0.97 -15.58 -10.90
CA VAL A 118 0.28 -14.31 -10.76
C VAL A 118 1.22 -13.19 -11.23
N ASP A 119 0.83 -12.50 -12.27
CA ASP A 119 1.59 -11.43 -12.92
C ASP A 119 0.84 -10.09 -12.92
N ASP A 120 1.40 -9.09 -13.60
CA ASP A 120 0.87 -7.74 -13.70
C ASP A 120 -0.37 -7.62 -14.62
N ASP A 121 -0.68 -8.63 -15.42
CA ASP A 121 -1.93 -8.70 -16.20
C ASP A 121 -3.11 -9.23 -15.38
N CYS A 122 -2.83 -9.87 -14.24
CA CYS A 122 -3.84 -10.45 -13.36
C CYS A 122 -4.66 -9.40 -12.62
N TRP A 123 -5.96 -9.66 -12.48
CA TRP A 123 -6.89 -8.84 -11.70
C TRP A 123 -7.70 -9.68 -10.73
N SER A 124 -8.00 -9.08 -9.58
CA SER A 124 -8.97 -9.64 -8.66
C SER A 124 -10.38 -9.55 -9.23
N ASP A 125 -11.15 -10.62 -9.05
CA ASP A 125 -12.57 -10.69 -9.42
C ASP A 125 -13.40 -9.95 -8.36
N LEU A 126 -14.15 -8.94 -8.78
CA LEU A 126 -14.93 -8.09 -7.89
C LEU A 126 -16.10 -8.86 -7.25
N ASP A 127 -16.75 -9.75 -8.00
CA ASP A 127 -17.87 -10.55 -7.47
C ASP A 127 -17.37 -11.51 -6.40
N TYR A 128 -16.22 -12.13 -6.63
CA TYR A 128 -15.57 -12.97 -5.62
C TYR A 128 -15.14 -12.20 -4.39
N CYS A 129 -14.57 -11.00 -4.55
CA CYS A 129 -14.25 -10.13 -3.43
C CYS A 129 -15.50 -9.78 -2.59
N MET A 130 -16.63 -9.50 -3.24
CA MET A 130 -17.93 -9.26 -2.58
C MET A 130 -18.43 -10.50 -1.85
N GLN A 131 -18.48 -11.66 -2.52
CA GLN A 131 -18.94 -12.93 -1.94
C GLN A 131 -18.13 -13.32 -0.70
N THR A 132 -16.82 -13.11 -0.75
CA THR A 132 -15.91 -13.40 0.37
C THR A 132 -15.84 -12.27 1.40
N LYS A 133 -16.56 -11.17 1.18
CA LYS A 133 -16.54 -9.95 2.00
C LYS A 133 -15.12 -9.39 2.19
N ASN A 134 -14.26 -9.54 1.19
CA ASN A 134 -12.94 -8.94 1.18
C ASN A 134 -13.00 -7.51 0.62
N TRP A 135 -13.55 -6.61 1.41
CA TRP A 135 -13.79 -5.23 1.00
C TRP A 135 -12.52 -4.45 0.69
N TYR A 136 -11.42 -4.81 1.33
CA TYR A 136 -10.11 -4.20 1.02
C TYR A 136 -9.67 -4.51 -0.42
N CYS A 137 -9.67 -5.80 -0.82
CA CYS A 137 -9.31 -6.19 -2.19
C CYS A 137 -10.28 -5.61 -3.21
N TYR A 138 -11.57 -5.60 -2.90
CA TYR A 138 -12.61 -4.97 -3.72
C TYR A 138 -12.31 -3.49 -3.96
N ALA A 139 -12.10 -2.72 -2.89
CA ALA A 139 -11.83 -1.28 -2.96
C ALA A 139 -10.54 -0.96 -3.70
N LYS A 140 -9.45 -1.72 -3.47
CA LYS A 140 -8.19 -1.55 -4.18
C LYS A 140 -8.32 -1.83 -5.67
N THR A 141 -9.06 -2.87 -6.04
CA THR A 141 -9.32 -3.19 -7.45
C THR A 141 -10.09 -2.08 -8.16
N LEU A 142 -11.15 -1.57 -7.54
CA LEU A 142 -11.93 -0.47 -8.10
C LEU A 142 -11.13 0.82 -8.20
N ALA A 143 -10.40 1.18 -7.14
CA ALA A 143 -9.60 2.40 -7.11
C ALA A 143 -8.51 2.38 -8.20
N GLU A 144 -7.83 1.24 -8.39
CA GLU A 144 -6.81 1.10 -9.42
C GLU A 144 -7.41 1.20 -10.83
N LYS A 145 -8.52 0.51 -11.10
CA LYS A 145 -9.23 0.60 -12.40
C LYS A 145 -9.67 2.02 -12.69
N LEU A 146 -10.24 2.70 -11.70
CA LEU A 146 -10.67 4.09 -11.81
C LEU A 146 -9.49 5.03 -12.09
N ALA A 147 -8.39 4.87 -11.36
CA ALA A 147 -7.18 5.67 -11.59
C ALA A 147 -6.67 5.55 -13.03
N ARG A 148 -6.66 4.32 -13.59
CA ARG A 148 -6.28 4.07 -14.98
C ARG A 148 -7.22 4.77 -15.97
N GLU A 149 -8.52 4.64 -15.77
CA GLU A 149 -9.53 5.27 -16.62
C GLU A 149 -9.35 6.80 -16.64
N ILE A 150 -9.11 7.43 -15.48
CA ILE A 150 -8.90 8.88 -15.40
C ILE A 150 -7.57 9.26 -16.07
N ALA A 151 -6.49 8.51 -15.82
CA ALA A 151 -5.19 8.78 -16.42
C ALA A 151 -5.26 8.76 -17.96
N GLU A 152 -5.94 7.76 -18.55
CA GLU A 152 -6.17 7.68 -20.00
C GLU A 152 -6.99 8.87 -20.51
N LYS A 153 -8.13 9.17 -19.87
CA LYS A 153 -9.03 10.28 -20.28
C LYS A 153 -8.36 11.65 -20.20
N ARG A 154 -7.50 11.85 -19.20
CA ARG A 154 -6.83 13.12 -18.93
C ARG A 154 -5.43 13.22 -19.53
N ASN A 155 -4.95 12.18 -20.21
CA ASN A 155 -3.58 12.08 -20.73
C ASN A 155 -2.53 12.35 -19.64
N LEU A 156 -2.74 11.79 -18.43
CA LEU A 156 -1.88 11.90 -17.27
C LEU A 156 -0.96 10.69 -17.19
N GLU A 157 0.36 10.90 -17.11
CA GLU A 157 1.30 9.79 -16.90
C GLU A 157 1.03 9.11 -15.55
N MET A 158 0.86 7.80 -15.56
CA MET A 158 0.59 7.02 -14.36
C MET A 158 1.37 5.71 -14.33
N VAL A 159 1.89 5.37 -13.16
CA VAL A 159 2.49 4.07 -12.85
C VAL A 159 1.80 3.50 -11.61
N VAL A 160 1.53 2.20 -11.61
CA VAL A 160 0.92 1.51 -10.47
C VAL A 160 1.91 0.54 -9.85
N LEU A 161 2.00 0.56 -8.53
CA LEU A 161 2.71 -0.44 -7.76
C LEU A 161 1.73 -1.25 -6.92
N ASN A 162 1.85 -2.58 -6.98
CA ASN A 162 1.03 -3.54 -6.25
C ASN A 162 1.90 -4.28 -5.21
N PRO A 163 2.19 -3.65 -4.05
CA PRO A 163 2.98 -4.31 -3.02
C PRO A 163 2.24 -5.51 -2.42
N SER A 164 3.00 -6.56 -2.12
CA SER A 164 2.58 -7.65 -1.25
C SER A 164 2.56 -7.21 0.23
N LEU A 165 2.61 -8.11 1.20
CA LEU A 165 2.63 -7.71 2.61
C LEU A 165 3.98 -7.04 2.94
N VAL A 166 3.94 -5.73 3.15
CA VAL A 166 5.13 -4.91 3.37
C VAL A 166 5.63 -5.07 4.81
N LEU A 167 6.87 -5.50 4.96
CA LEU A 167 7.57 -5.64 6.23
C LEU A 167 8.82 -4.77 6.26
N GLY A 168 9.33 -4.48 7.44
CA GLY A 168 10.60 -3.78 7.60
C GLY A 168 10.61 -2.85 8.81
N PRO A 169 11.66 -2.02 8.96
CA PRO A 169 11.80 -1.10 10.07
C PRO A 169 10.64 -0.11 10.13
N LEU A 170 10.05 0.05 11.32
CA LEU A 170 9.04 1.07 11.56
C LEU A 170 9.71 2.43 11.75
N LEU A 171 9.28 3.42 10.99
CA LEU A 171 9.68 4.81 11.18
C LEU A 171 8.73 5.54 12.12
N GLN A 172 7.49 5.09 12.21
CA GLN A 172 6.45 5.65 13.08
C GLN A 172 6.42 4.93 14.43
N PRO A 173 6.03 5.60 15.54
CA PRO A 173 5.95 4.98 16.85
C PRO A 173 4.86 3.91 16.97
N ALA A 174 3.77 4.06 16.22
CA ALA A 174 2.64 3.16 16.26
C ALA A 174 2.87 1.93 15.35
N MET A 175 2.52 0.75 15.88
CA MET A 175 2.57 -0.51 15.13
C MET A 175 1.50 -0.52 14.04
N ASN A 176 1.90 -0.80 12.80
CA ASN A 176 0.96 -1.00 11.69
C ASN A 176 0.46 -2.45 11.61
N ALA A 177 -0.57 -2.68 10.79
CA ALA A 177 -1.20 -3.99 10.64
C ALA A 177 -0.23 -5.08 10.12
N SER A 178 0.68 -4.73 9.23
CA SER A 178 1.66 -5.68 8.67
C SER A 178 2.66 -6.13 9.73
N THR A 179 3.18 -5.20 10.53
CA THR A 179 4.06 -5.55 11.66
C THR A 179 3.31 -6.34 12.72
N ALA A 180 2.06 -5.94 13.06
CA ALA A 180 1.20 -6.67 14.00
C ALA A 180 0.97 -8.13 13.54
N HIS A 181 0.92 -8.37 12.22
CA HIS A 181 0.82 -9.70 11.65
C HIS A 181 1.99 -10.62 12.06
N ILE A 182 3.21 -10.11 12.11
CA ILE A 182 4.39 -10.86 12.57
C ILE A 182 4.44 -10.92 14.09
N MET A 183 4.18 -9.80 14.74
CA MET A 183 4.26 -9.70 16.20
C MET A 183 3.33 -10.66 16.93
N LYS A 184 2.16 -10.99 16.38
CA LYS A 184 1.25 -11.97 16.98
C LYS A 184 1.88 -13.37 17.13
N TYR A 185 2.78 -13.74 16.24
CA TYR A 185 3.54 -14.98 16.35
C TYR A 185 4.63 -14.88 17.42
N LEU A 186 5.43 -13.81 17.37
CA LEU A 186 6.55 -13.61 18.28
C LEU A 186 6.10 -13.44 19.75
N THR A 187 4.95 -12.82 19.99
CA THR A 187 4.37 -12.64 21.34
C THR A 187 3.59 -13.84 21.83
N GLY A 188 3.34 -14.85 20.98
CA GLY A 188 2.53 -16.01 21.30
C GLY A 188 1.03 -15.73 21.47
N SER A 189 0.56 -14.56 21.02
CA SER A 189 -0.88 -14.25 20.99
C SER A 189 -1.60 -15.10 19.93
N ALA A 190 -0.96 -15.45 18.84
CA ALA A 190 -1.43 -16.44 17.89
C ALA A 190 -1.03 -17.85 18.37
N LYS A 191 -2.03 -18.71 18.63
CA LYS A 191 -1.82 -20.11 19.07
C LYS A 191 -1.65 -21.08 17.92
N THR A 192 -2.07 -20.69 16.72
CA THR A 192 -1.94 -21.44 15.48
C THR A 192 -1.52 -20.50 14.34
N TYR A 193 -1.00 -21.04 13.27
CA TYR A 193 -0.84 -20.31 12.01
C TYR A 193 -1.85 -20.82 10.96
N ALA A 194 -2.30 -19.94 10.08
CA ALA A 194 -3.26 -20.30 9.03
C ALA A 194 -2.61 -21.16 7.95
N ASN A 195 -3.38 -22.12 7.40
CA ASN A 195 -2.98 -22.91 6.24
C ASN A 195 -3.15 -22.07 4.96
N LEU A 196 -2.18 -21.23 4.71
CA LEU A 196 -2.15 -20.37 3.51
C LEU A 196 -0.74 -19.83 3.24
N THR A 197 -0.50 -19.49 1.98
CA THR A 197 0.70 -18.80 1.50
C THR A 197 0.48 -17.28 1.50
N GLN A 198 1.52 -16.52 1.67
CA GLN A 198 1.52 -15.07 1.65
C GLN A 198 2.79 -14.55 1.00
N ALA A 199 2.65 -13.61 0.09
CA ALA A 199 3.79 -12.88 -0.46
C ALA A 199 4.23 -11.74 0.49
N TYR A 200 5.54 -11.52 0.58
CA TYR A 200 6.17 -10.51 1.42
C TYR A 200 7.13 -9.66 0.61
N VAL A 201 7.36 -8.42 1.07
CA VAL A 201 8.33 -7.50 0.47
C VAL A 201 8.90 -6.57 1.54
N ASP A 202 10.16 -6.18 1.40
CA ASP A 202 10.78 -5.17 2.28
C ASP A 202 10.26 -3.76 1.94
N VAL A 203 9.99 -2.95 2.97
CA VAL A 203 9.50 -1.57 2.82
C VAL A 203 10.49 -0.69 2.06
N ARG A 204 11.79 -0.98 2.15
CA ARG A 204 12.83 -0.22 1.45
C ARG A 204 12.76 -0.48 -0.05
N ASP A 205 12.56 -1.74 -0.46
CA ASP A 205 12.41 -2.11 -1.87
C ASP A 205 11.13 -1.51 -2.46
N VAL A 206 10.04 -1.50 -1.68
CA VAL A 206 8.80 -0.81 -2.09
C VAL A 206 9.05 0.68 -2.30
N ALA A 207 9.77 1.35 -1.38
CA ALA A 207 10.07 2.76 -1.50
C ALA A 207 10.99 3.08 -2.69
N ASP A 208 12.00 2.23 -2.93
CA ASP A 208 12.88 2.35 -4.11
C ASP A 208 12.10 2.12 -5.40
N ALA A 209 11.22 1.11 -5.44
CA ALA A 209 10.35 0.85 -6.59
C ALA A 209 9.47 2.07 -6.93
N HIS A 210 8.91 2.76 -5.91
CA HIS A 210 8.14 3.99 -6.13
C HIS A 210 8.98 5.08 -6.80
N ILE A 211 10.21 5.29 -6.33
CA ILE A 211 11.10 6.31 -6.89
C ILE A 211 11.52 5.92 -8.31
N LEU A 212 11.88 4.67 -8.55
CA LEU A 212 12.22 4.17 -9.88
C LEU A 212 11.04 4.32 -10.85
N ALA A 213 9.81 3.98 -10.42
CA ALA A 213 8.60 4.17 -11.20
C ALA A 213 8.36 5.64 -11.57
N TYR A 214 8.72 6.56 -10.70
CA TYR A 214 8.63 8.00 -10.97
C TYR A 214 9.73 8.47 -11.94
N GLU A 215 10.98 8.04 -11.72
CA GLU A 215 12.16 8.51 -12.46
C GLU A 215 12.30 7.86 -13.85
N THR A 216 11.73 6.66 -14.08
CA THR A 216 11.90 5.90 -15.33
C THR A 216 10.84 6.28 -16.36
N PRO A 217 11.20 6.89 -17.50
CA PRO A 217 10.23 7.30 -18.52
C PRO A 217 9.39 6.14 -19.07
N SER A 218 10.01 5.00 -19.32
CA SER A 218 9.36 3.81 -19.87
C SER A 218 8.40 3.11 -18.90
N ALA A 219 8.35 3.52 -17.64
CA ALA A 219 7.41 2.96 -16.66
C ALA A 219 5.97 3.45 -16.85
N ASN A 220 5.75 4.53 -17.62
CA ASN A 220 4.42 5.08 -17.83
C ASN A 220 3.44 4.04 -18.38
N GLY A 221 2.24 3.98 -17.80
CA GLY A 221 1.16 3.06 -18.19
C GLY A 221 1.28 1.64 -17.62
N HIS A 222 2.43 1.29 -17.04
CA HIS A 222 2.66 -0.03 -16.47
C HIS A 222 2.16 -0.16 -15.02
N ARG A 223 1.96 -1.41 -14.61
CA ARG A 223 1.76 -1.81 -13.21
C ARG A 223 2.82 -2.85 -12.84
N TYR A 224 3.31 -2.78 -11.62
CA TYR A 224 4.40 -3.63 -11.15
C TYR A 224 4.02 -4.32 -9.85
N LEU A 225 4.18 -5.62 -9.79
CA LEU A 225 4.05 -6.38 -8.54
C LEU A 225 5.32 -6.21 -7.72
N CYS A 226 5.18 -5.81 -6.46
CA CYS A 226 6.31 -5.69 -5.53
C CYS A 226 6.24 -6.84 -4.52
N GLY A 227 6.98 -7.89 -4.77
CA GLY A 227 7.08 -9.08 -3.93
C GLY A 227 8.47 -9.68 -3.98
N GLU A 228 9.02 -10.04 -2.83
CA GLU A 228 10.32 -10.73 -2.71
C GLU A 228 10.15 -12.23 -2.76
N CYS A 229 9.26 -12.75 -1.93
CA CYS A 229 9.01 -14.18 -1.83
C CYS A 229 7.57 -14.47 -1.38
N SER A 230 7.09 -15.66 -1.73
CA SER A 230 5.86 -16.24 -1.22
C SER A 230 6.18 -17.37 -0.27
N LEU A 231 5.69 -17.30 0.96
CA LEU A 231 5.94 -18.29 2.01
C LEU A 231 4.63 -18.85 2.54
N HIS A 232 4.57 -20.14 2.73
CA HIS A 232 3.54 -20.72 3.58
C HIS A 232 3.71 -20.21 5.03
N ARG A 233 2.62 -20.02 5.76
CA ARG A 233 2.70 -19.48 7.13
C ARG A 233 3.52 -20.38 8.08
N GLY A 234 3.57 -21.69 7.83
CA GLY A 234 4.46 -22.61 8.54
C GLY A 234 5.93 -22.29 8.30
N GLU A 235 6.33 -22.07 7.05
CA GLU A 235 7.70 -21.69 6.70
C GLU A 235 8.12 -20.38 7.36
N LEU A 236 7.20 -19.39 7.38
CA LEU A 236 7.42 -18.14 8.11
C LEU A 236 7.67 -18.41 9.61
N VAL A 237 6.86 -19.24 10.24
CA VAL A 237 7.02 -19.60 11.66
C VAL A 237 8.34 -20.31 11.91
N ASP A 238 8.75 -21.21 11.02
CA ASP A 238 10.05 -21.90 11.10
C ASP A 238 11.24 -20.93 10.95
N MET A 239 11.12 -19.93 10.07
CA MET A 239 12.12 -18.86 9.96
C MET A 239 12.20 -18.02 11.23
N LEU A 240 11.05 -17.65 11.80
CA LEU A 240 10.97 -16.90 13.05
C LEU A 240 11.56 -17.70 14.23
N ALA A 241 11.38 -19.03 14.25
CA ALA A 241 11.96 -19.91 15.27
C ALA A 241 13.49 -19.92 15.24
N LYS A 242 14.07 -19.87 14.04
CA LYS A 242 15.53 -19.77 13.87
C LYS A 242 16.08 -18.42 14.34
N LEU A 243 15.31 -17.32 14.07
CA LEU A 243 15.72 -15.96 14.43
C LEU A 243 15.47 -15.64 15.93
N CYS A 244 14.40 -16.18 16.49
CA CYS A 244 14.01 -15.97 17.89
C CYS A 244 13.65 -17.29 18.59
N PRO A 245 14.62 -18.13 18.96
CA PRO A 245 14.37 -19.45 19.55
C PRO A 245 13.63 -19.41 20.90
N ARG A 246 13.60 -18.26 21.56
CA ARG A 246 12.91 -18.07 22.85
C ARG A 246 11.50 -17.52 22.72
N CYS A 247 11.08 -17.19 21.52
CA CYS A 247 9.73 -16.65 21.29
C CYS A 247 8.69 -17.79 21.37
N PRO A 248 7.51 -17.54 21.97
CA PRO A 248 6.44 -18.53 22.13
C PRO A 248 5.65 -18.73 20.83
N LEU A 249 6.32 -19.20 19.80
CA LEU A 249 5.77 -19.37 18.45
C LEU A 249 4.73 -20.50 18.39
N PRO A 250 3.70 -20.40 17.53
CA PRO A 250 2.74 -21.48 17.32
C PRO A 250 3.39 -22.66 16.62
N THR A 251 3.04 -23.88 17.05
CA THR A 251 3.55 -25.13 16.46
C THR A 251 2.51 -25.89 15.64
N LYS A 252 1.27 -25.38 15.59
CA LYS A 252 0.16 -26.06 14.91
C LYS A 252 -0.42 -25.19 13.81
N CYS A 253 -0.68 -25.82 12.66
CA CYS A 253 -1.51 -25.24 11.61
C CYS A 253 -2.99 -25.23 12.05
N SER A 254 -3.73 -24.20 11.71
CA SER A 254 -5.18 -24.24 11.79
C SER A 254 -5.71 -25.00 10.58
N ASP A 255 -6.59 -25.98 10.79
CA ASP A 255 -7.21 -26.77 9.73
C ASP A 255 -8.24 -25.96 8.89
N GLU A 256 -8.56 -24.75 9.33
CA GLU A 256 -9.46 -23.87 8.60
C GLU A 256 -8.71 -23.25 7.41
N ILE A 257 -9.03 -23.73 6.21
CA ILE A 257 -8.75 -23.02 4.97
C ILE A 257 -9.64 -21.78 4.99
N ASN A 258 -9.05 -20.60 5.22
CA ASN A 258 -9.80 -19.36 5.17
C ASN A 258 -9.85 -18.86 3.72
N PRO A 259 -10.97 -19.03 2.98
CA PRO A 259 -11.06 -18.65 1.57
C PRO A 259 -10.88 -17.15 1.33
N ARG A 260 -10.97 -16.32 2.38
CA ARG A 260 -10.76 -14.87 2.30
C ARG A 260 -9.28 -14.46 2.24
N LYS A 261 -8.36 -15.43 2.34
CA LYS A 261 -6.92 -15.18 2.49
C LYS A 261 -6.05 -16.12 1.64
N GLN A 262 -6.62 -16.76 0.65
CA GLN A 262 -5.79 -17.47 -0.31
C GLN A 262 -5.11 -16.44 -1.23
N PRO A 263 -3.79 -16.58 -1.43
CA PRO A 263 -3.02 -15.71 -2.30
C PRO A 263 -3.40 -15.90 -3.76
#